data_647b58c3107a698f958391d6366fed04
#
_entry.id   647b58c3107a698f958391d6366fed04
#
_cell.length_a   1.000
_cell.length_b   1.000
_cell.length_c   1.000
_cell.angle_alpha   90.00
_cell.angle_beta   90.00
_cell.angle_gamma   90.00
#
_symmetry.space_group_name_H-M   'P 1'
#
loop_
_entity.id
_entity.type
_entity.pdbx_description
1 polymer ?
#
loop_
_entity_poly.entity_id
_entity_poly.type
_entity_poly.pdbx_seq_one_letter_code
_entity_poly.pdbx_strand_id
1 'polypeptide(L)'
;EEMLRAKIDASGDFVENSYNSPDSVNSIKWDTLEDEAYQNVYNYYKGLIAFRKAHAALRLTNAADVHANITSVDGLDENVLAFRINGGVNGETSDGIFVIFNPNRAETSVALPDGAWDVCVNADHAGTGALTTVADSVSVEPISAMVLVKKKS
;
A
#
# COMPACT_ATOMS: atom_id res chain seq x y z
N GLU A 1 -4.96 -4.34 13.37
CA GLU A 1 -5.33 -3.87 12.02
C GLU A 1 -5.24 -5.02 11.03
N GLU A 2 -4.06 -5.60 10.81
CA GLU A 2 -3.79 -6.71 9.87
C GLU A 2 -4.59 -8.00 10.17
N MET A 3 -5.13 -8.12 11.37
CA MET A 3 -5.98 -9.22 11.82
C MET A 3 -7.45 -8.80 11.96
N LEU A 4 -7.84 -7.62 11.50
CA LEU A 4 -9.17 -7.01 11.72
C LEU A 4 -9.63 -7.13 13.19
N ARG A 5 -8.69 -7.02 14.11
CA ARG A 5 -8.91 -7.33 15.52
C ARG A 5 -9.87 -6.36 16.17
N ALA A 6 -10.94 -6.90 16.72
CA ALA A 6 -11.87 -6.21 17.59
C ALA A 6 -11.69 -6.67 19.04
N LYS A 7 -11.72 -5.76 20.00
CA LYS A 7 -11.68 -6.05 21.42
C LYS A 7 -13.10 -5.93 21.98
N ILE A 8 -13.78 -7.05 22.03
CA ILE A 8 -15.16 -7.16 22.45
C ILE A 8 -15.20 -7.89 23.80
N ASP A 9 -15.98 -7.39 24.77
CA ASP A 9 -16.18 -8.01 26.06
C ASP A 9 -17.25 -9.12 26.03
N ALA A 10 -17.52 -9.72 27.19
CA ALA A 10 -18.50 -10.79 27.32
C ALA A 10 -19.96 -10.35 27.05
N SER A 11 -20.23 -9.04 27.07
CA SER A 11 -21.55 -8.46 26.76
C SER A 11 -21.74 -8.19 25.28
N GLY A 12 -20.68 -8.28 24.48
CA GLY A 12 -20.68 -7.97 23.04
C GLY A 12 -20.34 -6.52 22.72
N ASP A 13 -19.92 -5.74 23.72
CA ASP A 13 -19.58 -4.33 23.55
C ASP A 13 -18.08 -4.13 23.29
N PHE A 14 -17.73 -3.09 22.50
CA PHE A 14 -16.35 -2.70 22.27
C PHE A 14 -15.73 -2.10 23.54
N VAL A 15 -14.56 -2.63 23.93
CA VAL A 15 -13.82 -2.14 25.08
C VAL A 15 -13.00 -0.92 24.70
N GLU A 16 -13.37 0.24 25.21
CA GLU A 16 -12.68 1.51 24.93
C GLU A 16 -11.22 1.50 25.43
N ASN A 17 -10.98 1.01 26.66
CA ASN A 17 -9.65 0.85 27.22
C ASN A 17 -9.46 -0.57 27.76
N SER A 18 -8.77 -1.39 27.00
CA SER A 18 -8.54 -2.80 27.31
C SER A 18 -7.28 -3.07 28.13
N TYR A 19 -6.62 -2.05 28.70
CA TYR A 19 -5.35 -2.21 29.41
C TYR A 19 -5.42 -3.28 30.51
N ASN A 20 -6.51 -3.31 31.27
CA ASN A 20 -6.71 -4.26 32.37
C ASN A 20 -7.78 -5.33 32.04
N SER A 21 -8.03 -5.58 30.77
CA SER A 21 -8.97 -6.62 30.33
C SER A 21 -8.31 -8.00 30.28
N PRO A 22 -9.08 -9.08 30.46
CA PRO A 22 -8.56 -10.44 30.43
C PRO A 22 -8.08 -10.86 29.03
N ASP A 23 -7.41 -12.02 28.95
CA ASP A 23 -6.93 -12.60 27.70
C ASP A 23 -8.05 -12.88 26.70
N SER A 24 -9.27 -13.16 27.18
CA SER A 24 -10.44 -13.28 26.29
C SER A 24 -10.66 -12.06 25.42
N VAL A 25 -10.29 -10.87 25.88
CA VAL A 25 -10.33 -9.60 25.15
C VAL A 25 -8.99 -9.32 24.46
N ASN A 26 -7.87 -9.54 25.16
CA ASN A 26 -6.55 -9.04 24.75
C ASN A 26 -5.72 -10.02 23.90
N SER A 27 -6.03 -11.32 23.89
CA SER A 27 -5.27 -12.27 23.06
C SER A 27 -5.52 -12.06 21.56
N ILE A 28 -4.54 -12.41 20.75
CA ILE A 28 -4.69 -12.50 19.29
C ILE A 28 -5.47 -13.77 18.97
N LYS A 29 -6.52 -13.64 18.17
CA LYS A 29 -7.37 -14.74 17.74
C LYS A 29 -6.82 -15.30 16.42
N TRP A 30 -5.86 -16.21 16.50
CA TRP A 30 -5.20 -16.79 15.32
C TRP A 30 -6.12 -17.61 14.44
N ASP A 31 -7.16 -18.20 15.00
CA ASP A 31 -8.22 -18.94 14.33
C ASP A 31 -9.03 -18.08 13.33
N THR A 32 -9.06 -16.75 13.52
CA THR A 32 -9.70 -15.87 12.54
C THR A 32 -9.06 -15.92 11.15
N LEU A 33 -7.80 -16.37 11.04
CA LEU A 33 -7.14 -16.55 9.74
C LEU A 33 -7.67 -17.75 8.92
N GLU A 34 -8.57 -18.56 9.49
CA GLU A 34 -9.33 -19.57 8.74
C GLU A 34 -10.46 -18.93 7.90
N ASP A 35 -10.85 -17.69 8.24
CA ASP A 35 -11.82 -16.88 7.48
C ASP A 35 -11.11 -16.10 6.37
N GLU A 36 -11.63 -16.22 5.13
CA GLU A 36 -11.05 -15.61 3.94
C GLU A 36 -10.92 -14.09 4.03
N ALA A 37 -11.89 -13.40 4.64
CA ALA A 37 -11.85 -11.95 4.79
C ALA A 37 -10.68 -11.49 5.65
N TYR A 38 -10.43 -12.18 6.77
CA TYR A 38 -9.28 -11.90 7.63
C TYR A 38 -7.96 -12.27 6.96
N GLN A 39 -7.93 -13.41 6.27
CA GLN A 39 -6.75 -13.89 5.55
C GLN A 39 -6.35 -12.91 4.44
N ASN A 40 -7.31 -12.36 3.70
CA ASN A 40 -7.06 -11.39 2.64
C ASN A 40 -6.39 -10.13 3.18
N VAL A 41 -6.92 -9.56 4.26
CA VAL A 41 -6.31 -8.37 4.90
C VAL A 41 -4.92 -8.69 5.44
N TYR A 42 -4.75 -9.81 6.11
CA TYR A 42 -3.45 -10.24 6.60
C TYR A 42 -2.41 -10.39 5.47
N ASN A 43 -2.80 -11.05 4.37
CA ASN A 43 -1.92 -11.24 3.22
C ASN A 43 -1.58 -9.91 2.53
N TYR A 44 -2.53 -8.98 2.47
CA TYR A 44 -2.30 -7.64 1.92
C TYR A 44 -1.25 -6.88 2.74
N TYR A 45 -1.38 -6.85 4.07
CA TYR A 45 -0.38 -6.24 4.96
C TYR A 45 0.99 -6.90 4.84
N LYS A 46 1.01 -8.24 4.80
CA LYS A 46 2.25 -9.02 4.59
C LYS A 46 2.92 -8.65 3.27
N GLY A 47 2.13 -8.49 2.21
CA GLY A 47 2.60 -8.07 0.89
C GLY A 47 3.17 -6.66 0.88
N LEU A 48 2.50 -5.69 1.53
CA LEU A 48 3.00 -4.31 1.68
C LEU A 48 4.31 -4.26 2.46
N ILE A 49 4.45 -5.06 3.51
CA ILE A 49 5.69 -5.16 4.29
C ILE A 49 6.81 -5.74 3.43
N ALA A 50 6.53 -6.79 2.66
CA ALA A 50 7.49 -7.38 1.74
C ALA A 50 7.92 -6.37 0.66
N PHE A 51 6.97 -5.65 0.06
CA PHE A 51 7.23 -4.59 -0.90
C PHE A 51 8.12 -3.50 -0.31
N ARG A 52 7.78 -2.97 0.87
CA ARG A 52 8.59 -1.95 1.55
C ARG A 52 10.01 -2.43 1.88
N LYS A 53 10.19 -3.72 2.21
CA LYS A 53 11.51 -4.30 2.45
C LYS A 53 12.34 -4.44 1.17
N ALA A 54 11.70 -4.80 0.06
CA ALA A 54 12.36 -4.96 -1.24
C ALA A 54 12.79 -3.62 -1.86
N HIS A 55 12.02 -2.54 -1.60
CA HIS A 55 12.25 -1.23 -2.21
C HIS A 55 12.87 -0.23 -1.23
N ALA A 56 14.18 -0.03 -1.37
CA ALA A 56 14.96 0.83 -0.48
C ALA A 56 14.59 2.32 -0.58
N ALA A 57 14.11 2.78 -1.74
CA ALA A 57 13.63 4.13 -1.96
C ALA A 57 12.44 4.53 -1.05
N LEU A 58 11.69 3.56 -0.55
CA LEU A 58 10.61 3.79 0.43
C LEU A 58 11.10 4.05 1.87
N ARG A 59 12.41 4.04 2.09
CA ARG A 59 13.04 4.17 3.43
C ARG A 59 14.15 5.22 3.44
N LEU A 60 13.91 6.37 2.80
CA LEU A 60 14.82 7.51 2.86
C LEU A 60 14.93 8.02 4.29
N THR A 61 16.16 8.30 4.74
CA THR A 61 16.47 8.60 6.15
C THR A 61 16.76 10.07 6.43
N ASN A 62 16.84 10.91 5.40
CA ASN A 62 17.09 12.34 5.58
C ASN A 62 16.20 13.20 4.67
N ALA A 63 15.94 14.42 5.10
CA ALA A 63 15.05 15.35 4.40
C ALA A 63 15.58 15.77 3.03
N ALA A 64 16.89 15.88 2.86
CA ALA A 64 17.47 16.27 1.58
C ALA A 64 17.19 15.24 0.49
N ASP A 65 17.36 13.95 0.79
CA ASP A 65 17.04 12.86 -0.13
C ASP A 65 15.53 12.78 -0.44
N VAL A 66 14.67 13.00 0.56
CA VAL A 66 13.23 13.07 0.36
C VAL A 66 12.87 14.18 -0.62
N HIS A 67 13.36 15.40 -0.39
CA HIS A 67 13.09 16.54 -1.27
C HIS A 67 13.65 16.39 -2.69
N ALA A 68 14.80 15.74 -2.82
CA ALA A 68 15.44 15.55 -4.12
C ALA A 68 14.81 14.43 -4.95
N ASN A 69 14.15 13.45 -4.32
CA ASN A 69 13.76 12.20 -4.99
C ASN A 69 12.26 11.90 -4.96
N ILE A 70 11.45 12.62 -4.19
CA ILE A 70 10.00 12.48 -4.19
C ILE A 70 9.38 13.70 -4.84
N THR A 71 8.60 13.47 -5.90
CA THR A 71 7.93 14.52 -6.67
C THR A 71 6.43 14.22 -6.73
N SER A 72 5.60 15.18 -6.31
CA SER A 72 4.16 15.12 -6.48
C SER A 72 3.77 15.21 -7.96
N VAL A 73 2.64 14.61 -8.30
CA VAL A 73 2.04 14.66 -9.63
C VAL A 73 0.89 15.66 -9.60
N ASP A 74 0.92 16.62 -10.51
CA ASP A 74 -0.11 17.64 -10.65
C ASP A 74 -1.13 17.25 -11.75
N GLY A 75 -2.27 17.95 -11.78
CA GLY A 75 -3.29 17.78 -12.84
C GLY A 75 -4.12 16.51 -12.70
N LEU A 76 -4.19 15.95 -11.52
CA LEU A 76 -5.04 14.80 -11.20
C LEU A 76 -6.50 15.22 -10.94
N ASP A 77 -7.40 14.24 -10.99
CA ASP A 77 -8.78 14.42 -10.55
C ASP A 77 -8.85 14.87 -9.08
N GLU A 78 -9.97 15.52 -8.73
CA GLU A 78 -10.19 15.98 -7.36
C GLU A 78 -10.01 14.85 -6.36
N ASN A 79 -9.33 15.13 -5.24
CA ASN A 79 -8.97 14.23 -4.15
C ASN A 79 -7.95 13.13 -4.50
N VAL A 80 -7.60 12.91 -5.75
CA VAL A 80 -6.57 11.93 -6.13
C VAL A 80 -5.19 12.48 -5.79
N LEU A 81 -4.36 11.63 -5.19
CA LEU A 81 -2.97 11.95 -4.88
C LEU A 81 -2.06 10.96 -5.58
N ALA A 82 -1.04 11.46 -6.26
CA ALA A 82 0.04 10.61 -6.75
C ALA A 82 1.40 11.26 -6.55
N PHE A 83 2.42 10.44 -6.40
CA PHE A 83 3.81 10.88 -6.36
C PHE A 83 4.73 9.83 -6.96
N ARG A 84 5.86 10.32 -7.44
CA ARG A 84 6.94 9.50 -7.96
C ARG A 84 8.13 9.54 -7.01
N ILE A 85 8.79 8.40 -6.83
CA ILE A 85 10.09 8.28 -6.17
C ILE A 85 11.11 7.88 -7.24
N ASN A 86 12.22 8.60 -7.33
CA ASN A 86 13.29 8.30 -8.27
C ASN A 86 13.97 6.97 -7.92
N GLY A 87 14.39 6.24 -8.96
CA GLY A 87 15.19 5.05 -8.80
C GLY A 87 16.65 5.33 -8.44
N GLY A 88 17.38 4.29 -8.06
CA GLY A 88 18.80 4.36 -7.72
C GLY A 88 19.13 5.04 -6.38
N VAL A 89 18.15 5.67 -5.72
CA VAL A 89 18.33 6.31 -4.41
C VAL A 89 18.34 5.27 -3.29
N ASN A 90 19.17 5.48 -2.27
CA ASN A 90 19.26 4.61 -1.10
C ASN A 90 19.49 3.10 -1.41
N GLY A 91 20.09 2.79 -2.57
CA GLY A 91 20.29 1.42 -3.03
C GLY A 91 19.09 0.78 -3.73
N GLU A 92 18.09 1.58 -4.12
CA GLU A 92 16.98 1.13 -4.94
C GLU A 92 17.46 0.58 -6.30
N THR A 93 16.96 -0.59 -6.68
CA THR A 93 17.36 -1.27 -7.91
C THR A 93 16.46 -0.98 -9.10
N SER A 94 15.26 -0.47 -8.87
CA SER A 94 14.33 -0.03 -9.91
C SER A 94 14.68 1.37 -10.44
N ASP A 95 14.16 1.73 -11.61
CA ASP A 95 14.29 3.08 -12.17
C ASP A 95 13.27 4.09 -11.60
N GLY A 96 12.37 3.63 -10.76
CA GLY A 96 11.42 4.48 -10.04
C GLY A 96 10.23 3.72 -9.48
N ILE A 97 9.56 4.37 -8.55
CA ILE A 97 8.30 3.89 -7.95
C ILE A 97 7.26 4.98 -8.17
N PHE A 98 6.05 4.60 -8.56
CA PHE A 98 4.92 5.50 -8.74
C PHE A 98 3.79 5.05 -7.82
N VAL A 99 3.33 5.94 -6.97
CA VAL A 99 2.30 5.66 -5.96
C VAL A 99 1.08 6.52 -6.24
N ILE A 100 -0.11 5.92 -6.25
CA ILE A 100 -1.38 6.59 -6.51
C ILE A 100 -2.36 6.22 -5.39
N PHE A 101 -3.10 7.21 -4.90
CA PHE A 101 -4.22 7.03 -3.98
C PHE A 101 -5.48 7.61 -4.63
N ASN A 102 -6.51 6.78 -4.76
CA ASN A 102 -7.84 7.19 -5.21
C ASN A 102 -8.85 7.03 -4.06
N PRO A 103 -9.13 8.07 -3.28
CA PRO A 103 -10.13 8.02 -2.21
C PRO A 103 -11.57 8.19 -2.72
N ASN A 104 -11.76 8.44 -4.02
CA ASN A 104 -13.07 8.65 -4.62
C ASN A 104 -13.84 7.34 -4.70
N ARG A 105 -15.16 7.43 -4.79
CA ARG A 105 -16.07 6.28 -5.00
C ARG A 105 -16.22 5.90 -6.47
N ALA A 106 -15.46 6.52 -7.34
CA ALA A 106 -15.38 6.22 -8.77
C ALA A 106 -13.94 5.86 -9.14
N GLU A 107 -13.81 5.05 -10.16
CA GLU A 107 -12.52 4.78 -10.80
C GLU A 107 -11.93 6.07 -11.38
N THR A 108 -10.62 6.21 -11.33
CA THR A 108 -9.89 7.32 -11.94
C THR A 108 -8.78 6.83 -12.86
N SER A 109 -8.51 7.58 -13.93
CA SER A 109 -7.40 7.31 -14.85
C SER A 109 -6.26 8.27 -14.57
N VAL A 110 -5.07 7.73 -14.36
CA VAL A 110 -3.86 8.52 -14.08
C VAL A 110 -2.83 8.28 -15.18
N ALA A 111 -2.35 9.37 -15.79
CA ALA A 111 -1.28 9.32 -16.77
C ALA A 111 0.04 8.89 -16.09
N LEU A 112 0.76 8.01 -16.77
CA LEU A 112 2.03 7.51 -16.28
C LEU A 112 3.20 8.24 -16.97
N PRO A 113 4.34 8.39 -16.28
CA PRO A 113 5.57 8.82 -16.94
C PRO A 113 6.00 7.81 -18.01
N ASP A 114 6.74 8.27 -19.01
CA ASP A 114 7.22 7.44 -20.12
C ASP A 114 7.82 6.11 -19.68
N GLY A 115 7.54 5.08 -20.49
CA GLY A 115 8.04 3.73 -20.34
C GLY A 115 7.02 2.76 -19.74
N ALA A 116 7.45 1.55 -19.51
CA ALA A 116 6.63 0.47 -18.98
C ALA A 116 6.76 0.38 -17.44
N TRP A 117 5.63 0.19 -16.78
CA TRP A 117 5.51 0.13 -15.32
C TRP A 117 4.84 -1.17 -14.90
N ASP A 118 5.43 -1.89 -13.98
CA ASP A 118 4.85 -3.08 -13.37
C ASP A 118 3.96 -2.69 -12.20
N VAL A 119 2.69 -3.05 -12.25
CA VAL A 119 1.75 -2.92 -11.12
C VAL A 119 2.09 -3.99 -10.10
N CYS A 120 2.50 -3.61 -8.90
CA CYS A 120 2.85 -4.52 -7.81
C CYS A 120 1.84 -4.49 -6.66
N VAL A 121 1.09 -3.40 -6.54
CA VAL A 121 0.03 -3.23 -5.54
C VAL A 121 -1.19 -2.62 -6.22
N ASN A 122 -2.36 -3.17 -5.96
CA ASN A 122 -3.67 -2.64 -6.39
C ASN A 122 -4.69 -2.79 -5.25
N ALA A 123 -5.99 -2.65 -5.52
CA ALA A 123 -7.05 -2.76 -4.51
C ALA A 123 -7.05 -4.11 -3.78
N ASP A 124 -6.76 -5.21 -4.47
CA ASP A 124 -6.94 -6.57 -3.97
C ASP A 124 -5.63 -7.27 -3.60
N HIS A 125 -4.51 -6.79 -4.08
CA HIS A 125 -3.21 -7.46 -3.95
C HIS A 125 -2.09 -6.49 -3.60
N ALA A 126 -1.18 -6.96 -2.74
CA ALA A 126 0.09 -6.32 -2.47
C ALA A 126 1.23 -7.35 -2.49
N GLY A 127 2.33 -7.01 -3.15
CA GLY A 127 3.48 -7.91 -3.25
C GLY A 127 4.64 -7.30 -4.03
N THR A 128 5.69 -8.09 -4.24
CA THR A 128 6.90 -7.66 -4.97
C THR A 128 6.91 -8.11 -6.44
N GLY A 129 5.98 -8.99 -6.80
CA GLY A 129 5.82 -9.47 -8.18
C GLY A 129 4.93 -8.54 -9.01
N ALA A 130 5.18 -8.45 -10.30
CA ALA A 130 4.32 -7.75 -11.23
C ALA A 130 3.01 -8.51 -11.42
N LEU A 131 1.88 -7.85 -11.19
CA LEU A 131 0.53 -8.35 -11.53
C LEU A 131 0.27 -8.19 -13.04
N THR A 132 0.63 -7.04 -13.56
CA THR A 132 0.56 -6.66 -14.97
C THR A 132 1.57 -5.57 -15.26
N THR A 133 1.85 -5.32 -16.54
CA THR A 133 2.67 -4.20 -16.98
C THR A 133 1.82 -3.25 -17.81
N VAL A 134 1.91 -1.97 -17.53
CA VAL A 134 1.14 -0.89 -18.15
C VAL A 134 2.06 0.22 -18.66
N ALA A 135 1.56 1.03 -19.59
CA ALA A 135 2.23 2.22 -20.11
C ALA A 135 1.17 3.32 -20.37
N ASP A 136 1.62 4.54 -20.56
CA ASP A 136 0.82 5.72 -20.89
C ASP A 136 -0.17 6.13 -19.77
N SER A 137 -1.03 5.25 -19.32
CA SER A 137 -1.99 5.51 -18.26
C SER A 137 -2.39 4.23 -17.53
N VAL A 138 -2.94 4.38 -16.33
CA VAL A 138 -3.48 3.26 -15.54
C VAL A 138 -4.81 3.67 -14.91
N SER A 139 -5.74 2.72 -14.86
CA SER A 139 -6.99 2.87 -14.12
C SER A 139 -6.81 2.42 -12.68
N VAL A 140 -7.25 3.26 -11.74
CA VAL A 140 -7.16 3.03 -10.29
C VAL A 140 -8.57 2.91 -9.72
N GLU A 141 -8.85 1.77 -9.12
CA GLU A 141 -10.17 1.45 -8.56
C GLU A 141 -10.62 2.43 -7.47
N PRO A 142 -11.94 2.49 -7.19
CA PRO A 142 -12.47 3.32 -6.10
C PRO A 142 -11.89 2.94 -4.74
N ILE A 143 -11.66 3.92 -3.88
CA ILE A 143 -11.22 3.74 -2.47
C ILE A 143 -10.02 2.78 -2.39
N SER A 144 -9.03 3.01 -3.24
CA SER A 144 -7.86 2.14 -3.34
C SER A 144 -6.55 2.90 -3.49
N ALA A 145 -5.46 2.16 -3.37
CA ALA A 145 -4.13 2.62 -3.71
C ALA A 145 -3.50 1.70 -4.76
N MET A 146 -2.62 2.26 -5.57
CA MET A 146 -1.85 1.50 -6.55
C MET A 146 -0.37 1.87 -6.45
N VAL A 147 0.50 0.86 -6.55
CA VAL A 147 1.94 1.07 -6.60
C VAL A 147 2.53 0.36 -7.80
N LEU A 148 3.26 1.13 -8.59
CA LEU A 148 3.91 0.67 -9.79
C LEU A 148 5.43 0.84 -9.66
N VAL A 149 6.16 -0.08 -10.28
CA VAL A 149 7.63 -0.10 -10.28
C VAL A 149 8.12 -0.07 -11.72
N LYS A 150 9.03 0.85 -12.02
CA LYS A 150 9.72 0.89 -13.31
C LYS A 150 10.96 0.02 -13.23
N LYS A 151 11.01 -1.01 -14.08
CA LYS A 151 12.20 -1.87 -14.18
C LYS A 151 13.38 -1.06 -14.71
N LYS A 152 14.55 -1.46 -14.26
CA LYS A 152 15.80 -0.92 -14.79
C LYS A 152 15.95 -1.34 -16.26
N SER A 153 16.18 -0.34 -17.10
CA SER A 153 16.49 -0.53 -18.53
C SER A 153 17.83 -1.20 -18.70
#